data_4f17dcacd895f696758dc020f70cd989
#
_entry.id   4f17dcacd895f696758dc020f70cd989
#
_cell.length_a   1.000
_cell.length_b   1.000
_cell.length_c   1.000
_cell.angle_alpha   90.00
_cell.angle_beta   90.00
_cell.angle_gamma   90.00
#
_symmetry.space_group_name_H-M   'P 1'
#
loop_
_entity.id
_entity.type
_entity.pdbx_description
1 polymer ?
#
loop_
_entity_poly.entity_id
_entity_poly.type
_entity_poly.pdbx_seq_one_letter_code
_entity_poly.pdbx_strand_id
1 'polypeptide(L)'
;MEKISVKDLVINKSAYENNINIREVEAADTVFVGASAFKNCTSLEGIFFGYDISRISHGAFENCKALKDVWFAIIDEDKIVEIADDAFRDCNQDITFHIFATAIKNKYLNRYAHKHGFRVEGMI
;
A
#
# COMPACT_ATOMS: atom_id res chain seq x y z
N MET A 1 11.88 15.82 5.29
CA MET A 1 11.58 14.40 5.21
C MET A 1 10.66 14.00 6.34
N GLU A 2 9.54 13.41 6.00
CA GLU A 2 8.52 13.11 6.99
C GLU A 2 8.14 11.65 7.01
N LYS A 3 8.09 11.11 8.23
CA LYS A 3 7.39 9.88 8.53
C LYS A 3 6.12 10.27 9.26
N ILE A 4 4.97 9.81 8.75
CA ILE A 4 3.70 10.09 9.40
C ILE A 4 3.05 8.81 9.89
N SER A 5 2.32 8.92 11.00
CA SER A 5 1.46 7.86 11.52
C SER A 5 0.01 8.26 11.31
N VAL A 6 -0.72 7.45 10.59
CA VAL A 6 -2.14 7.66 10.35
C VAL A 6 -2.92 6.74 11.26
N LYS A 7 -3.75 7.31 12.13
CA LYS A 7 -4.56 6.55 13.10
C LYS A 7 -5.97 6.27 12.60
N ASP A 8 -6.34 6.88 11.48
CA ASP A 8 -7.71 6.78 10.97
C ASP A 8 -8.00 5.42 10.38
N LEU A 9 -9.22 4.93 10.59
CA LEU A 9 -9.71 3.70 9.96
C LEU A 9 -9.86 3.90 8.45
N VAL A 10 -10.19 5.11 8.04
CA VAL A 10 -10.35 5.47 6.62
C VAL A 10 -9.43 6.64 6.31
N ILE A 11 -8.56 6.46 5.32
CA ILE A 11 -7.81 7.57 4.74
C ILE A 11 -8.67 8.11 3.61
N ASN A 12 -9.16 9.33 3.75
CA ASN A 12 -10.14 9.90 2.85
C ASN A 12 -9.57 10.15 1.44
N LYS A 13 -10.49 10.31 0.48
CA LYS A 13 -10.14 10.68 -0.89
C LYS A 13 -9.23 11.91 -0.88
N SER A 14 -8.12 11.81 -1.60
CA SER A 14 -7.15 12.90 -1.80
C SER A 14 -6.52 13.45 -0.51
N ALA A 15 -6.60 12.71 0.59
CA ALA A 15 -6.16 13.20 1.91
C ALA A 15 -4.73 13.74 1.93
N TYR A 16 -3.83 13.09 1.21
CA TYR A 16 -2.41 13.49 1.14
C TYR A 16 -1.95 13.74 -0.30
N GLU A 17 -2.90 13.94 -1.21
CA GLU A 17 -2.57 14.16 -2.62
C GLU A 17 -1.61 15.34 -2.78
N ASN A 18 -0.59 15.15 -3.62
CA ASN A 18 0.44 16.16 -3.91
C ASN A 18 1.36 16.50 -2.74
N ASN A 19 1.37 15.70 -1.69
CA ASN A 19 2.29 15.93 -0.58
C ASN A 19 3.66 15.33 -0.91
N ILE A 20 4.57 16.17 -1.37
CA ILE A 20 5.91 15.76 -1.81
C ILE A 20 6.91 15.59 -0.67
N ASN A 21 6.51 15.87 0.56
CA ASN A 21 7.40 15.80 1.73
C ASN A 21 7.31 14.48 2.48
N ILE A 22 6.22 13.74 2.32
CA ILE A 22 6.04 12.46 3.01
C ILE A 22 6.96 11.42 2.40
N ARG A 23 7.75 10.75 3.25
CA ARG A 23 8.64 9.69 2.82
C ARG A 23 8.18 8.31 3.26
N GLU A 24 7.61 8.21 4.46
CA GLU A 24 7.11 6.95 5.00
C GLU A 24 5.77 7.16 5.71
N VAL A 25 4.88 6.18 5.57
CA VAL A 25 3.57 6.20 6.21
C VAL A 25 3.39 4.92 7.01
N GLU A 26 2.98 5.08 8.26
CA GLU A 26 2.56 3.97 9.11
C GLU A 26 1.06 4.07 9.31
N ALA A 27 0.31 3.11 8.77
CA ALA A 27 -1.15 3.09 8.78
C ALA A 27 -1.65 1.76 9.36
N ALA A 28 -1.22 1.46 10.60
CA ALA A 28 -1.44 0.17 11.24
C ALA A 28 -2.91 -0.16 11.46
N ASP A 29 -3.77 0.85 11.64
CA ASP A 29 -5.19 0.63 11.95
C ASP A 29 -6.10 0.89 10.75
N THR A 30 -5.55 1.29 9.61
CA THR A 30 -6.35 1.67 8.45
C THR A 30 -7.00 0.45 7.82
N VAL A 31 -8.30 0.57 7.55
CA VAL A 31 -9.11 -0.43 6.87
C VAL A 31 -9.26 -0.09 5.39
N PHE A 32 -9.41 1.18 5.08
CA PHE A 32 -9.75 1.64 3.74
C PHE A 32 -8.91 2.85 3.34
N VAL A 33 -8.27 2.77 2.16
CA VAL A 33 -7.53 3.89 1.56
C VAL A 33 -8.36 4.45 0.42
N GLY A 34 -8.73 5.72 0.52
CA GLY A 34 -9.58 6.39 -0.45
C GLY A 34 -8.90 6.67 -1.79
N ALA A 35 -9.71 6.99 -2.79
CA ALA A 35 -9.22 7.31 -4.13
C ALA A 35 -8.24 8.47 -4.08
N SER A 36 -7.13 8.36 -4.80
CA SER A 36 -6.10 9.40 -4.93
C SER A 36 -5.50 9.86 -3.58
N ALA A 37 -5.65 9.06 -2.53
CA ALA A 37 -5.24 9.48 -1.17
C ALA A 37 -3.78 9.92 -1.10
N PHE A 38 -2.88 9.24 -1.81
CA PHE A 38 -1.45 9.58 -1.86
C PHE A 38 -0.97 9.88 -3.28
N LYS A 39 -1.91 10.26 -4.16
CA LYS A 39 -1.54 10.57 -5.54
C LYS A 39 -0.49 11.67 -5.58
N ASN A 40 0.52 11.49 -6.42
CA ASN A 40 1.63 12.43 -6.59
C ASN A 40 2.48 12.64 -5.32
N CYS A 41 2.48 11.68 -4.40
CA CYS A 41 3.42 11.70 -3.29
C CYS A 41 4.77 11.17 -3.78
N THR A 42 5.51 12.02 -4.49
CA THR A 42 6.70 11.62 -5.25
C THR A 42 7.91 11.26 -4.39
N SER A 43 7.87 11.59 -3.10
CA SER A 43 8.94 11.22 -2.16
C SER A 43 8.58 10.01 -1.29
N LEU A 44 7.36 9.50 -1.39
CA LEU A 44 6.91 8.37 -0.58
C LEU A 44 7.65 7.10 -1.00
N GLU A 45 8.41 6.52 -0.07
CA GLU A 45 9.23 5.33 -0.31
C GLU A 45 8.57 4.06 0.24
N GLY A 46 7.81 4.18 1.32
CA GLY A 46 7.22 3.01 1.95
C GLY A 46 5.94 3.32 2.70
N ILE A 47 5.07 2.32 2.78
CA ILE A 47 3.86 2.41 3.58
C ILE A 47 3.61 1.07 4.27
N PHE A 48 3.24 1.14 5.56
CA PHE A 48 2.94 -0.02 6.38
C PHE A 48 1.44 -0.08 6.68
N PHE A 49 0.82 -1.21 6.33
CA PHE A 49 -0.57 -1.50 6.66
C PHE A 49 -0.64 -2.62 7.70
N GLY A 50 -1.54 -2.47 8.66
CA GLY A 50 -1.84 -3.51 9.63
C GLY A 50 -2.75 -4.60 9.04
N TYR A 51 -3.17 -5.54 9.90
CA TYR A 51 -3.93 -6.69 9.44
C TYR A 51 -5.41 -6.37 9.10
N ASP A 52 -5.88 -5.17 9.38
CA ASP A 52 -7.26 -4.78 9.06
C ASP A 52 -7.42 -4.16 7.68
N ILE A 53 -6.34 -3.92 6.97
CA ILE A 53 -6.43 -3.33 5.63
C ILE A 53 -7.30 -4.22 4.73
N SER A 54 -8.32 -3.61 4.13
CA SER A 54 -9.29 -4.35 3.33
C SER A 54 -9.43 -3.79 1.93
N ARG A 55 -9.14 -2.51 1.71
CA ARG A 55 -9.33 -1.90 0.40
C ARG A 55 -8.38 -0.75 0.15
N ILE A 56 -7.81 -0.73 -1.05
CA ILE A 56 -7.00 0.37 -1.57
C ILE A 56 -7.66 0.78 -2.89
N SER A 57 -8.15 2.02 -2.95
CA SER A 57 -9.02 2.51 -4.02
C SER A 57 -8.27 3.06 -5.23
N HIS A 58 -9.04 3.53 -6.22
CA HIS A 58 -8.54 4.04 -7.49
C HIS A 58 -7.47 5.11 -7.31
N GLY A 59 -6.35 4.94 -8.00
CA GLY A 59 -5.28 5.91 -8.02
C GLY A 59 -4.68 6.26 -6.68
N ALA A 60 -4.91 5.43 -5.65
CA ALA A 60 -4.50 5.75 -4.28
C ALA A 60 -3.02 6.11 -4.17
N PHE A 61 -2.17 5.45 -4.92
CA PHE A 61 -0.72 5.71 -4.96
C PHE A 61 -0.24 6.08 -6.36
N GLU A 62 -1.14 6.61 -7.18
CA GLU A 62 -0.77 6.99 -8.55
C GLU A 62 0.38 7.98 -8.53
N ASN A 63 1.37 7.74 -9.41
CA ASN A 63 2.53 8.60 -9.58
C ASN A 63 3.40 8.75 -8.32
N CYS A 64 3.42 7.72 -7.46
CA CYS A 64 4.36 7.66 -6.34
C CYS A 64 5.67 7.07 -6.85
N LYS A 65 6.51 7.91 -7.47
CA LYS A 65 7.70 7.45 -8.20
C LYS A 65 8.78 6.82 -7.33
N ALA A 66 8.83 7.18 -6.05
CA ALA A 66 9.83 6.66 -5.11
C ALA A 66 9.35 5.41 -4.36
N LEU A 67 8.06 5.05 -4.49
CA LEU A 67 7.49 3.95 -3.71
C LEU A 67 8.11 2.63 -4.11
N LYS A 68 8.66 1.91 -3.13
CA LYS A 68 9.31 0.63 -3.35
C LYS A 68 8.87 -0.45 -2.37
N ASP A 69 8.38 -0.09 -1.19
CA ASP A 69 8.00 -1.06 -0.16
C ASP A 69 6.59 -0.83 0.34
N VAL A 70 5.77 -1.87 0.26
CA VAL A 70 4.44 -1.88 0.86
C VAL A 70 4.38 -3.08 1.78
N TRP A 71 4.21 -2.83 3.09
CA TRP A 71 4.15 -3.88 4.10
C TRP A 71 2.70 -4.14 4.48
N PHE A 72 2.34 -5.43 4.49
CA PHE A 72 1.03 -5.90 4.93
C PHE A 72 1.22 -6.83 6.12
N ALA A 73 0.88 -6.37 7.32
CA ALA A 73 0.99 -7.18 8.54
C ALA A 73 -0.22 -8.13 8.66
N ILE A 74 -0.54 -8.81 7.58
CA ILE A 74 -1.64 -9.77 7.49
C ILE A 74 -1.11 -11.14 7.90
N ILE A 75 -1.84 -11.82 8.77
CA ILE A 75 -1.46 -13.16 9.26
C ILE A 75 -2.31 -14.28 8.66
N ASP A 76 -3.42 -13.93 8.01
CA ASP A 76 -4.38 -14.88 7.45
C ASP A 76 -4.25 -14.91 5.92
N GLU A 77 -3.90 -16.08 5.37
CA GLU A 77 -3.76 -16.20 3.92
C GLU A 77 -5.09 -16.11 3.18
N ASP A 78 -6.21 -16.18 3.88
CA ASP A 78 -7.54 -16.02 3.28
C ASP A 78 -8.10 -14.60 3.42
N LYS A 79 -7.37 -13.70 4.05
CA LYS A 79 -7.79 -12.31 4.21
C LYS A 79 -8.02 -11.66 2.84
N ILE A 80 -9.23 -11.16 2.62
CA ILE A 80 -9.58 -10.45 1.39
C ILE A 80 -9.02 -9.03 1.45
N VAL A 81 -8.18 -8.70 0.48
CA VAL A 81 -7.69 -7.33 0.28
C VAL A 81 -8.01 -6.94 -1.16
N GLU A 82 -8.86 -5.95 -1.33
CA GLU A 82 -9.22 -5.45 -2.64
C GLU A 82 -8.34 -4.25 -2.98
N ILE A 83 -7.60 -4.36 -4.08
CA ILE A 83 -6.75 -3.28 -4.56
C ILE A 83 -7.19 -2.92 -5.97
N ALA A 84 -7.51 -1.64 -6.20
CA ALA A 84 -7.92 -1.17 -7.51
C ALA A 84 -6.78 -1.38 -8.52
N ASP A 85 -7.14 -1.72 -9.74
CA ASP A 85 -6.17 -2.04 -10.78
C ASP A 85 -5.19 -0.88 -11.04
N ASP A 86 -5.67 0.35 -10.92
CA ASP A 86 -4.88 1.56 -11.15
C ASP A 86 -4.31 2.19 -9.87
N ALA A 87 -4.39 1.47 -8.73
CA ALA A 87 -3.95 2.03 -7.44
C ALA A 87 -2.48 2.47 -7.44
N PHE A 88 -1.63 1.76 -8.18
CA PHE A 88 -0.19 2.04 -8.28
C PHE A 88 0.23 2.49 -9.68
N ARG A 89 -0.69 3.11 -10.40
CA ARG A 89 -0.43 3.59 -11.76
C ARG A 89 0.74 4.57 -11.77
N ASP A 90 1.62 4.42 -12.76
CA ASP A 90 2.79 5.28 -12.96
C ASP A 90 3.76 5.31 -11.77
N CYS A 91 3.74 4.27 -10.95
CA CYS A 91 4.72 4.07 -9.90
C CYS A 91 5.99 3.43 -10.44
N ASN A 92 7.00 3.32 -9.56
CA ASN A 92 8.18 2.53 -9.81
C ASN A 92 7.78 1.06 -10.01
N GLN A 93 8.42 0.38 -10.96
CA GLN A 93 8.14 -1.03 -11.21
C GLN A 93 8.82 -1.98 -10.21
N ASP A 94 9.68 -1.46 -9.35
CA ASP A 94 10.41 -2.26 -8.37
C ASP A 94 9.70 -2.34 -7.01
N ILE A 95 8.38 -2.23 -7.01
CA ILE A 95 7.61 -2.36 -5.77
C ILE A 95 7.65 -3.79 -5.25
N THR A 96 7.87 -3.92 -3.94
CA THR A 96 7.81 -5.19 -3.22
C THR A 96 6.67 -5.15 -2.21
N PHE A 97 5.83 -6.16 -2.23
CA PHE A 97 4.84 -6.42 -1.19
C PHE A 97 5.49 -7.33 -0.15
N HIS A 98 5.59 -6.84 1.07
CA HIS A 98 6.12 -7.61 2.21
C HIS A 98 4.95 -8.18 3.00
N ILE A 99 4.90 -9.49 3.13
CA ILE A 99 3.79 -10.20 3.77
C ILE A 99 4.37 -11.15 4.83
N PHE A 100 3.71 -11.32 5.97
CA PHE A 100 4.17 -12.29 6.97
C PHE A 100 4.23 -13.70 6.37
N ALA A 101 5.20 -14.49 6.82
CA ALA A 101 5.39 -15.86 6.33
C ALA A 101 4.12 -16.70 6.46
N THR A 102 3.33 -16.49 7.51
CA THR A 102 2.05 -17.20 7.73
C THR A 102 0.99 -16.87 6.68
N ALA A 103 1.11 -15.73 6.01
CA ALA A 103 0.16 -15.29 4.98
C ALA A 103 0.80 -15.19 3.60
N ILE A 104 1.99 -15.77 3.40
CA ILE A 104 2.76 -15.63 2.15
C ILE A 104 1.98 -16.12 0.92
N LYS A 105 1.03 -17.02 1.13
CA LYS A 105 0.18 -17.55 0.05
C LYS A 105 -1.12 -16.80 -0.12
N ASN A 106 -1.27 -15.64 0.53
CA ASN A 106 -2.50 -14.84 0.35
C ASN A 106 -2.73 -14.59 -1.13
N LYS A 107 -3.83 -15.15 -1.65
CA LYS A 107 -4.08 -15.14 -3.09
C LYS A 107 -4.37 -13.75 -3.65
N TYR A 108 -4.97 -12.88 -2.86
CA TYR A 108 -5.33 -11.53 -3.33
C TYR A 108 -4.08 -10.69 -3.55
N LEU A 109 -3.17 -10.69 -2.58
CA LEU A 109 -1.93 -9.92 -2.69
C LEU A 109 -1.00 -10.51 -3.74
N ASN A 110 -0.87 -11.85 -3.79
CA ASN A 110 -0.03 -12.50 -4.78
C ASN A 110 -0.55 -12.28 -6.21
N ARG A 111 -1.85 -12.39 -6.40
CA ARG A 111 -2.45 -12.18 -7.72
C ARG A 111 -2.22 -10.75 -8.20
N TYR A 112 -2.43 -9.78 -7.31
CA TYR A 112 -2.22 -8.37 -7.67
C TYR A 112 -0.75 -8.12 -8.00
N ALA A 113 0.15 -8.55 -7.13
CA ALA A 113 1.59 -8.38 -7.34
C ALA A 113 2.04 -9.01 -8.64
N HIS A 114 1.62 -10.24 -8.91
CA HIS A 114 1.96 -10.96 -10.15
C HIS A 114 1.47 -10.20 -11.39
N LYS A 115 0.23 -9.75 -11.35
CA LYS A 115 -0.38 -9.02 -12.47
C LYS A 115 0.40 -7.74 -12.81
N HIS A 116 0.92 -7.06 -11.79
CA HIS A 116 1.59 -5.77 -11.95
C HIS A 116 3.12 -5.87 -11.96
N GLY A 117 3.66 -7.07 -11.89
CA GLY A 117 5.11 -7.28 -11.91
C GLY A 117 5.82 -6.90 -10.62
N PHE A 118 5.10 -6.86 -9.51
CA PHE A 118 5.67 -6.56 -8.19
C PHE A 118 6.25 -7.83 -7.57
N ARG A 119 7.24 -7.65 -6.69
CA ARG A 119 7.79 -8.77 -5.92
C ARG A 119 6.94 -9.02 -4.69
N VAL A 120 6.98 -10.26 -4.22
CA VAL A 120 6.40 -10.64 -2.93
C VAL A 120 7.51 -11.23 -2.08
N GLU A 121 7.70 -10.68 -0.89
CA GLU A 121 8.70 -11.18 0.05
C GLU A 121 8.05 -11.46 1.40
N GLY A 122 8.51 -12.53 2.05
CA GLY A 122 8.03 -12.89 3.38
C GLY A 122 8.74 -12.11 4.47
N MET A 123 7.96 -11.64 5.44
CA MET A 123 8.50 -11.12 6.69
C MET A 123 8.48 -12.22 7.75
N ILE A 124 9.43 -12.18 8.64
CA ILE A 124 9.50 -13.13 9.74
C ILE A 124 8.66 -12.64 10.92
#